data_95287205a26df033e12d6a22121a62ae
#
_entry.id   95287205a26df033e12d6a22121a62ae
#
_cell.length_a   1.000
_cell.length_b   1.000
_cell.length_c   1.000
_cell.angle_alpha   90.00
_cell.angle_beta   90.00
_cell.angle_gamma   90.00
#
_symmetry.space_group_name_H-M   'P 1'
#
loop_
_entity.id
_entity.type
_entity.pdbx_description
1 polymer ?
#
loop_
_entity_poly.entity_id
_entity_poly.type
_entity_poly.pdbx_seq_one_letter_code
_entity_poly.pdbx_strand_id
1 'polypeptide(L)'
;MVSGCSKGSKESIPILAWYSIPADYSTLENYQDLADAGFNINFSHLGTLPEAMKALDLAQKVGVKVMFSCQELSAEPEETVKKVKDHPALYGYFLRDEPAVKDFPLLGEWAKRIKAVDDKHPIYLNLFPNYAPDNILGCTYPEYVHRFVEEVGLPMLSFDFYPVTVKGIRQSWWSNLEVIAKEAKEAGIPFWAFSLSTAHNPYPVAKMQSMRLQFYTDLAYGAQGLQYFTYWCPTPGIWDFNNAPINEMGGKTAVYYLVKEMNKELQARADVFMGAKVLMLGHTGETLPPDVTPLTDLPSQVSVLDTKGKGAVVSHLENGEWQYLMIVNRSLDEKVDCEIGFNVPVKQIGRNGKASKVSAQGTYTIEEGDCAIFRWKK
;
A
#
# COMPACT_ATOMS: atom_id res chain seq x y z
N MET A 1 -20.09 20.01 33.86
CA MET A 1 -18.99 19.26 33.25
C MET A 1 -19.35 19.03 31.80
N VAL A 2 -18.81 19.85 30.90
CA VAL A 2 -19.09 19.76 29.46
C VAL A 2 -18.04 18.84 28.87
N SER A 3 -18.47 17.63 28.50
CA SER A 3 -17.64 16.68 27.75
C SER A 3 -17.44 17.23 26.35
N GLY A 4 -16.26 17.80 26.09
CA GLY A 4 -15.85 18.22 24.77
C GLY A 4 -15.61 16.99 23.89
N CYS A 5 -16.52 16.77 22.93
CA CYS A 5 -16.32 15.83 21.85
C CYS A 5 -15.19 16.37 20.97
N SER A 6 -13.97 15.87 21.15
CA SER A 6 -12.88 16.12 20.22
C SER A 6 -13.31 15.52 18.87
N LYS A 7 -13.47 16.35 17.84
CA LYS A 7 -13.52 15.87 16.45
C LYS A 7 -12.21 15.13 16.22
N GLY A 8 -12.26 13.81 16.20
CA GLY A 8 -11.10 12.97 15.86
C GLY A 8 -10.54 13.45 14.51
N SER A 9 -9.22 13.63 14.46
CA SER A 9 -8.53 13.92 13.20
C SER A 9 -8.88 12.78 12.24
N LYS A 10 -9.30 13.14 11.02
CA LYS A 10 -9.57 12.17 9.97
C LYS A 10 -8.31 11.32 9.77
N GLU A 11 -8.41 10.00 9.93
CA GLU A 11 -7.29 9.11 9.67
C GLU A 11 -6.88 9.23 8.19
N SER A 12 -5.59 9.36 7.94
CA SER A 12 -5.01 9.39 6.59
C SER A 12 -4.41 8.04 6.24
N ILE A 13 -4.51 7.62 4.99
CA ILE A 13 -3.81 6.44 4.50
C ILE A 13 -2.30 6.69 4.62
N PRO A 14 -1.51 5.82 5.27
CA PRO A 14 -0.07 5.85 5.17
C PRO A 14 0.37 5.66 3.72
N ILE A 15 1.06 6.64 3.15
CA ILE A 15 1.59 6.59 1.78
C ILE A 15 3.09 6.85 1.84
N LEU A 16 3.85 5.78 1.64
CA LEU A 16 5.31 5.79 1.74
C LEU A 16 5.96 5.97 0.37
N ALA A 17 6.89 6.91 0.30
CA ALA A 17 7.82 7.06 -0.82
C ALA A 17 9.06 6.21 -0.55
N TRP A 18 9.22 5.13 -1.30
CA TRP A 18 10.42 4.30 -1.28
C TRP A 18 11.45 4.84 -2.29
N TYR A 19 12.75 4.67 -1.99
CA TYR A 19 13.81 5.37 -2.72
C TYR A 19 13.43 6.83 -2.92
N SER A 20 13.28 7.52 -1.78
CA SER A 20 12.87 8.90 -1.76
C SER A 20 14.10 9.83 -1.91
N ILE A 21 14.13 10.94 -1.22
CA ILE A 21 15.11 12.01 -1.42
C ILE A 21 16.53 11.54 -1.02
N PRO A 22 17.51 11.50 -1.93
CA PRO A 22 18.90 11.16 -1.59
C PRO A 22 19.52 12.18 -0.63
N ALA A 23 20.59 11.78 0.10
CA ALA A 23 21.27 12.62 1.08
C ALA A 23 21.73 13.96 0.49
N ASP A 24 22.35 13.93 -0.70
CA ASP A 24 22.86 15.14 -1.41
C ASP A 24 21.75 16.09 -1.86
N TYR A 25 20.52 15.58 -2.02
CA TYR A 25 19.33 16.34 -2.40
C TYR A 25 18.43 16.67 -1.21
N SER A 26 18.84 16.39 0.03
CA SER A 26 18.06 16.67 1.23
C SER A 26 17.98 18.17 1.50
N THR A 27 17.00 18.84 0.86
CA THR A 27 16.66 20.25 0.98
C THR A 27 15.20 20.42 1.39
N LEU A 28 14.85 21.58 1.96
CA LEU A 28 13.47 21.87 2.35
C LEU A 28 12.53 21.87 1.13
N GLU A 29 12.99 22.34 -0.02
CA GLU A 29 12.23 22.37 -1.27
C GLU A 29 11.85 20.95 -1.73
N ASN A 30 12.81 20.01 -1.75
CA ASN A 30 12.53 18.63 -2.14
C ASN A 30 11.59 17.91 -1.16
N TYR A 31 11.67 18.19 0.15
CA TYR A 31 10.71 17.69 1.13
C TYR A 31 9.33 18.32 0.97
N GLN A 32 9.25 19.60 0.61
CA GLN A 32 7.97 20.24 0.28
C GLN A 32 7.34 19.61 -0.97
N ASP A 33 8.13 19.33 -2.00
CA ASP A 33 7.66 18.66 -3.20
C ASP A 33 7.14 17.25 -2.92
N LEU A 34 7.78 16.51 -2.01
CA LEU A 34 7.31 15.22 -1.54
C LEU A 34 5.94 15.34 -0.83
N ALA A 35 5.82 16.30 0.08
CA ALA A 35 4.55 16.58 0.77
C ALA A 35 3.46 17.02 -0.20
N ASP A 36 3.78 17.89 -1.16
CA ASP A 36 2.86 18.40 -2.18
C ASP A 36 2.38 17.30 -3.14
N ALA A 37 3.18 16.24 -3.35
CA ALA A 37 2.77 15.05 -4.07
C ALA A 37 1.84 14.13 -3.26
N GLY A 38 1.57 14.47 -1.98
CA GLY A 38 0.65 13.75 -1.11
C GLY A 38 1.25 12.54 -0.39
N PHE A 39 2.57 12.41 -0.36
CA PHE A 39 3.25 11.46 0.51
C PHE A 39 3.25 11.96 1.95
N ASN A 40 2.99 11.07 2.89
CA ASN A 40 3.06 11.39 4.31
C ASN A 40 4.17 10.61 5.05
N ILE A 41 4.86 9.69 4.34
CA ILE A 41 6.02 8.96 4.87
C ILE A 41 7.13 8.97 3.84
N ASN A 42 8.31 9.46 4.25
CA ASN A 42 9.55 9.40 3.48
C ASN A 42 10.37 8.18 3.89
N PHE A 43 10.89 7.45 2.91
CA PHE A 43 11.93 6.44 3.14
C PHE A 43 13.08 6.63 2.15
N SER A 44 14.24 7.00 2.68
CA SER A 44 15.49 7.18 1.95
C SER A 44 16.56 6.26 2.52
N HIS A 45 17.35 5.65 1.67
CA HIS A 45 18.54 4.89 2.09
C HIS A 45 19.66 5.86 2.47
N LEU A 46 19.69 6.29 3.73
CA LEU A 46 20.69 7.20 4.25
C LEU A 46 21.84 6.41 4.89
N GLY A 47 23.05 6.86 4.67
CA GLY A 47 24.24 6.12 5.10
C GLY A 47 24.53 6.30 6.58
N THR A 48 24.31 7.50 7.13
CA THR A 48 24.75 7.89 8.46
C THR A 48 23.65 8.48 9.32
N LEU A 49 23.82 8.39 10.64
CA LEU A 49 22.92 9.02 11.59
C LEU A 49 22.76 10.55 11.38
N PRO A 50 23.82 11.35 11.13
CA PRO A 50 23.66 12.76 10.82
C PRO A 50 22.78 13.05 9.58
N GLU A 51 22.90 12.27 8.51
CA GLU A 51 22.04 12.39 7.32
C GLU A 51 20.59 12.06 7.68
N ALA A 52 20.37 10.99 8.44
CA ALA A 52 19.05 10.57 8.87
C ALA A 52 18.40 11.59 9.82
N MET A 53 19.15 12.23 10.72
CA MET A 53 18.69 13.33 11.56
C MET A 53 18.28 14.55 10.74
N LYS A 54 19.10 14.92 9.75
CA LYS A 54 18.74 16.00 8.82
C LYS A 54 17.43 15.72 8.07
N ALA A 55 17.22 14.47 7.65
CA ALA A 55 16.00 14.04 6.99
C ALA A 55 14.78 14.19 7.91
N LEU A 56 14.89 13.77 9.17
CA LEU A 56 13.85 13.97 10.20
C LEU A 56 13.52 15.45 10.40
N ASP A 57 14.52 16.30 10.56
CA ASP A 57 14.35 17.76 10.75
C ASP A 57 13.64 18.44 9.56
N LEU A 58 13.99 18.04 8.33
CA LEU A 58 13.36 18.58 7.11
C LEU A 58 11.93 18.07 6.95
N ALA A 59 11.71 16.78 7.18
CA ALA A 59 10.38 16.16 7.11
C ALA A 59 9.41 16.78 8.13
N GLN A 60 9.88 17.07 9.36
CA GLN A 60 9.08 17.75 10.38
C GLN A 60 8.55 19.11 9.89
N LYS A 61 9.37 19.87 9.20
CA LYS A 61 9.00 21.24 8.72
C LYS A 61 7.86 21.24 7.71
N VAL A 62 7.67 20.12 7.00
CA VAL A 62 6.64 19.97 5.95
C VAL A 62 5.52 19.00 6.36
N GLY A 63 5.55 18.48 7.59
CA GLY A 63 4.51 17.58 8.10
C GLY A 63 4.59 16.15 7.59
N VAL A 64 5.72 15.72 7.03
CA VAL A 64 6.00 14.36 6.59
C VAL A 64 6.69 13.60 7.71
N LYS A 65 6.41 12.29 7.84
CA LYS A 65 7.12 11.38 8.73
C LYS A 65 8.26 10.67 7.99
N VAL A 66 9.16 10.04 8.74
CA VAL A 66 10.29 9.30 8.18
C VAL A 66 10.28 7.86 8.70
N MET A 67 10.30 6.90 7.79
CA MET A 67 10.70 5.55 8.09
C MET A 67 12.22 5.55 8.20
N PHE A 68 12.72 5.43 9.42
CA PHE A 68 14.12 5.69 9.75
C PHE A 68 15.04 4.53 9.41
N SER A 69 16.17 4.83 8.78
CA SER A 69 17.25 3.89 8.50
C SER A 69 18.58 4.61 8.44
N CYS A 70 19.63 4.01 9.00
CA CYS A 70 21.04 4.37 8.83
C CYS A 70 21.91 3.19 9.27
N GLN A 71 23.23 3.25 9.01
CA GLN A 71 24.16 2.17 9.37
C GLN A 71 24.21 1.94 10.88
N GLU A 72 24.16 3.00 11.69
CA GLU A 72 24.21 2.92 13.14
C GLU A 72 22.98 2.20 13.73
N LEU A 73 21.83 2.21 13.06
CA LEU A 73 20.66 1.48 13.51
C LEU A 73 20.90 -0.04 13.53
N SER A 74 21.73 -0.56 12.62
CA SER A 74 22.10 -1.98 12.61
C SER A 74 23.29 -2.31 13.53
N ALA A 75 24.23 -1.40 13.66
CA ALA A 75 25.45 -1.59 14.44
C ALA A 75 25.19 -1.42 15.96
N GLU A 76 24.50 -0.34 16.32
CA GLU A 76 24.25 0.09 17.70
C GLU A 76 22.77 0.49 17.89
N PRO A 77 21.82 -0.46 17.74
CA PRO A 77 20.39 -0.13 17.68
C PRO A 77 19.88 0.59 18.92
N GLU A 78 20.26 0.16 20.13
CA GLU A 78 19.77 0.77 21.36
C GLU A 78 20.22 2.23 21.50
N GLU A 79 21.48 2.53 21.18
CA GLU A 79 22.01 3.89 21.27
C GLU A 79 21.46 4.80 20.17
N THR A 80 21.24 4.25 18.99
CA THR A 80 20.65 4.98 17.85
C THR A 80 19.19 5.30 18.15
N VAL A 81 18.41 4.32 18.58
CA VAL A 81 16.98 4.50 18.91
C VAL A 81 16.78 5.53 20.03
N LYS A 82 17.62 5.52 21.07
CA LYS A 82 17.57 6.54 22.14
C LYS A 82 17.69 7.97 21.61
N LYS A 83 18.47 8.17 20.56
CA LYS A 83 18.70 9.50 19.95
C LYS A 83 17.54 9.99 19.09
N VAL A 84 16.74 9.08 18.52
CA VAL A 84 15.74 9.42 17.50
C VAL A 84 14.29 9.20 17.94
N LYS A 85 14.02 8.35 18.92
CA LYS A 85 12.65 7.91 19.30
C LYS A 85 11.70 9.04 19.69
N ASP A 86 12.23 10.14 20.19
CA ASP A 86 11.41 11.28 20.61
C ASP A 86 11.28 12.36 19.51
N HIS A 87 11.82 12.09 18.32
CA HIS A 87 11.75 13.03 17.20
C HIS A 87 10.33 13.07 16.60
N PRO A 88 9.69 14.27 16.47
CA PRO A 88 8.29 14.36 16.03
C PRO A 88 8.03 13.81 14.64
N ALA A 89 9.02 13.78 13.76
CA ALA A 89 8.89 13.24 12.41
C ALA A 89 9.21 11.75 12.29
N LEU A 90 9.60 11.07 13.36
CA LEU A 90 9.81 9.62 13.31
C LEU A 90 8.47 8.92 13.05
N TYR A 91 8.45 8.02 12.05
CA TYR A 91 7.33 7.10 11.82
C TYR A 91 7.63 5.73 12.42
N GLY A 92 8.78 5.16 12.09
CA GLY A 92 9.20 3.84 12.50
C GLY A 92 10.62 3.52 12.05
N TYR A 93 11.03 2.28 12.22
CA TYR A 93 12.39 1.80 11.95
C TYR A 93 12.39 0.76 10.85
N PHE A 94 13.18 0.99 9.79
CA PHE A 94 13.39 0.02 8.72
C PHE A 94 14.54 -0.91 9.06
N LEU A 95 14.33 -2.21 8.93
CA LEU A 95 15.37 -3.20 9.18
C LEU A 95 16.05 -3.64 7.88
N ARG A 96 15.30 -4.24 6.97
CA ARG A 96 15.87 -4.88 5.79
C ARG A 96 14.85 -5.00 4.66
N ASP A 97 15.35 -5.03 3.43
CA ASP A 97 14.60 -5.36 2.23
C ASP A 97 14.82 -6.83 1.88
N GLU A 98 13.74 -7.52 1.51
CA GLU A 98 13.70 -8.87 0.95
C GLU A 98 14.63 -9.91 1.66
N PRO A 99 14.48 -10.14 2.98
CA PRO A 99 15.28 -11.14 3.68
C PRO A 99 14.84 -12.56 3.33
N ALA A 100 15.79 -13.49 3.24
CA ALA A 100 15.47 -14.93 3.20
C ALA A 100 15.15 -15.47 4.61
N VAL A 101 14.49 -16.63 4.68
CA VAL A 101 14.14 -17.30 5.95
C VAL A 101 15.33 -17.45 6.90
N LYS A 102 16.54 -17.73 6.36
CA LYS A 102 17.77 -17.86 7.16
C LYS A 102 18.13 -16.60 7.96
N ASP A 103 17.62 -15.44 7.55
CA ASP A 103 17.88 -14.14 8.19
C ASP A 103 16.86 -13.83 9.31
N PHE A 104 15.72 -14.51 9.37
CA PHE A 104 14.61 -14.26 10.29
C PHE A 104 15.02 -14.27 11.77
N PRO A 105 15.80 -15.25 12.27
CA PRO A 105 16.21 -15.27 13.67
C PRO A 105 16.98 -14.00 14.06
N LEU A 106 17.92 -13.55 13.20
CA LEU A 106 18.71 -12.35 13.45
C LEU A 106 17.84 -11.08 13.41
N LEU A 107 16.89 -11.01 12.47
CA LEU A 107 15.97 -9.88 12.35
C LEU A 107 15.00 -9.81 13.53
N GLY A 108 14.51 -10.93 14.01
CA GLY A 108 13.70 -11.02 15.23
C GLY A 108 14.44 -10.51 16.48
N GLU A 109 15.71 -10.89 16.64
CA GLU A 109 16.54 -10.38 17.74
C GLU A 109 16.81 -8.86 17.58
N TRP A 110 17.07 -8.38 16.38
CA TRP A 110 17.26 -6.95 16.14
C TRP A 110 15.98 -6.16 16.44
N ALA A 111 14.82 -6.66 16.00
CA ALA A 111 13.54 -6.06 16.33
C ALA A 111 13.29 -5.99 17.85
N LYS A 112 13.60 -7.05 18.60
CA LYS A 112 13.48 -7.08 20.06
C LYS A 112 14.37 -6.03 20.72
N ARG A 113 15.60 -5.85 20.26
CA ARG A 113 16.54 -4.84 20.78
C ARG A 113 16.01 -3.41 20.57
N ILE A 114 15.44 -3.11 19.40
CA ILE A 114 14.79 -1.82 19.13
C ILE A 114 13.59 -1.64 20.05
N LYS A 115 12.71 -2.65 20.10
CA LYS A 115 11.47 -2.62 20.90
C LYS A 115 11.72 -2.45 22.40
N ALA A 116 12.85 -2.93 22.90
CA ALA A 116 13.24 -2.74 24.31
C ALA A 116 13.52 -1.26 24.67
N VAL A 117 13.79 -0.41 23.67
CA VAL A 117 14.07 1.03 23.85
C VAL A 117 12.90 1.90 23.40
N ASP A 118 12.17 1.44 22.38
CA ASP A 118 11.02 2.13 21.81
C ASP A 118 9.95 1.13 21.36
N ASP A 119 8.90 1.01 22.15
CA ASP A 119 7.75 0.14 21.89
C ASP A 119 6.57 0.86 21.20
N LYS A 120 6.72 2.16 20.87
CA LYS A 120 5.66 3.00 20.31
C LYS A 120 5.70 3.04 18.78
N HIS A 121 6.90 3.13 18.21
CA HIS A 121 7.06 3.24 16.77
C HIS A 121 7.13 1.87 16.11
N PRO A 122 6.48 1.67 14.94
CA PRO A 122 6.51 0.39 14.25
C PRO A 122 7.91 0.06 13.75
N ILE A 123 8.20 -1.23 13.74
CA ILE A 123 9.38 -1.79 13.11
C ILE A 123 8.91 -2.40 11.80
N TYR A 124 9.64 -2.13 10.73
CA TYR A 124 9.24 -2.40 9.37
C TYR A 124 10.34 -3.11 8.59
N LEU A 125 9.97 -4.07 7.78
CA LEU A 125 10.77 -4.64 6.70
C LEU A 125 9.86 -5.03 5.54
N ASN A 126 10.43 -5.21 4.36
CA ASN A 126 9.70 -5.59 3.16
C ASN A 126 10.02 -7.03 2.76
N LEU A 127 9.00 -7.82 2.42
CA LEU A 127 9.10 -9.22 2.04
C LEU A 127 9.18 -9.36 0.52
N PHE A 128 9.85 -10.42 0.07
CA PHE A 128 9.82 -10.88 -1.31
C PHE A 128 8.39 -11.13 -1.81
N PRO A 129 8.12 -10.95 -3.11
CA PRO A 129 6.91 -11.42 -3.76
C PRO A 129 6.95 -12.93 -4.06
N ASN A 130 5.79 -13.52 -4.38
CA ASN A 130 5.67 -14.96 -4.65
C ASN A 130 6.32 -15.46 -5.95
N TYR A 131 6.87 -14.57 -6.77
CA TYR A 131 7.69 -14.96 -7.92
C TYR A 131 9.18 -15.11 -7.59
N ALA A 132 9.57 -14.79 -6.36
CA ALA A 132 10.92 -15.11 -5.89
C ALA A 132 11.06 -16.63 -5.79
N PRO A 133 12.18 -17.22 -6.31
CA PRO A 133 12.38 -18.67 -6.29
C PRO A 133 12.49 -19.22 -4.86
N ASP A 134 11.95 -20.42 -4.63
CA ASP A 134 11.99 -21.09 -3.31
C ASP A 134 13.42 -21.25 -2.75
N ASN A 135 14.42 -21.44 -3.62
CA ASN A 135 15.82 -21.51 -3.19
C ASN A 135 16.40 -20.16 -2.72
N ILE A 136 15.79 -19.04 -3.09
CA ILE A 136 16.12 -17.68 -2.56
C ILE A 136 15.38 -17.46 -1.25
N LEU A 137 14.09 -17.79 -1.20
CA LEU A 137 13.28 -17.67 0.01
C LEU A 137 13.78 -18.61 1.13
N GLY A 138 14.13 -19.85 0.77
CA GLY A 138 14.49 -20.94 1.65
C GLY A 138 13.34 -21.90 1.95
N CYS A 139 12.15 -21.65 1.42
CA CYS A 139 10.94 -22.47 1.52
C CYS A 139 9.90 -22.02 0.49
N THR A 140 8.69 -22.59 0.49
CA THR A 140 7.57 -22.13 -0.35
C THR A 140 7.08 -20.73 0.10
N TYR A 141 6.47 -19.97 -0.81
CA TYR A 141 6.01 -18.61 -0.48
C TYR A 141 5.01 -18.54 0.68
N PRO A 142 3.96 -19.36 0.77
CA PRO A 142 3.06 -19.37 1.93
C PRO A 142 3.79 -19.65 3.25
N GLU A 143 4.72 -20.61 3.24
CA GLU A 143 5.55 -20.93 4.42
C GLU A 143 6.48 -19.75 4.78
N TYR A 144 7.05 -19.09 3.79
CA TYR A 144 7.89 -17.89 3.97
C TYR A 144 7.16 -16.79 4.73
N VAL A 145 5.93 -16.44 4.30
CA VAL A 145 5.13 -15.40 4.96
C VAL A 145 4.70 -15.84 6.36
N HIS A 146 4.26 -17.09 6.52
CA HIS A 146 3.88 -17.66 7.83
C HIS A 146 5.06 -17.62 8.82
N ARG A 147 6.22 -18.10 8.41
CA ARG A 147 7.43 -18.09 9.24
C ARG A 147 7.89 -16.69 9.60
N PHE A 148 7.73 -15.73 8.69
CA PHE A 148 8.02 -14.34 9.01
C PHE A 148 7.15 -13.83 10.17
N VAL A 149 5.84 -14.09 10.13
CA VAL A 149 4.92 -13.71 11.20
C VAL A 149 5.34 -14.33 12.54
N GLU A 150 5.66 -15.61 12.55
CA GLU A 150 6.00 -16.33 13.79
C GLU A 150 7.40 -16.02 14.31
N GLU A 151 8.41 -15.94 13.44
CA GLU A 151 9.82 -15.86 13.85
C GLU A 151 10.32 -14.42 14.02
N VAL A 152 9.86 -13.48 13.19
CA VAL A 152 10.28 -12.07 13.29
C VAL A 152 9.32 -11.25 14.16
N GLY A 153 8.00 -11.52 14.08
CA GLY A 153 6.99 -10.99 14.97
C GLY A 153 6.84 -9.46 14.89
N LEU A 154 6.85 -8.89 13.68
CA LEU A 154 6.64 -7.46 13.46
C LEU A 154 5.16 -7.09 13.53
N PRO A 155 4.83 -5.79 13.83
CA PRO A 155 3.45 -5.34 13.99
C PRO A 155 2.71 -5.18 12.65
N MET A 156 3.33 -5.49 11.52
CA MET A 156 2.76 -5.36 10.19
C MET A 156 3.50 -6.25 9.19
N LEU A 157 2.79 -6.65 8.13
CA LEU A 157 3.38 -7.22 6.92
C LEU A 157 3.61 -6.11 5.89
N SER A 158 4.67 -6.22 5.10
CA SER A 158 4.88 -5.44 3.88
C SER A 158 5.51 -6.34 2.83
N PHE A 159 5.08 -6.19 1.60
CA PHE A 159 5.64 -6.91 0.46
C PHE A 159 5.64 -6.00 -0.78
N ASP A 160 6.53 -6.27 -1.71
CA ASP A 160 6.47 -5.65 -3.03
C ASP A 160 6.07 -6.68 -4.09
N PHE A 161 5.20 -6.25 -4.97
CA PHE A 161 4.83 -6.99 -6.17
C PHE A 161 4.43 -6.00 -7.25
N TYR A 162 5.06 -6.07 -8.40
CA TYR A 162 4.77 -5.19 -9.54
C TYR A 162 4.07 -5.97 -10.64
N PRO A 163 2.71 -5.93 -10.69
CA PRO A 163 1.94 -6.80 -11.58
C PRO A 163 1.95 -6.34 -13.05
N VAL A 164 2.05 -5.04 -13.32
CA VAL A 164 1.88 -4.49 -14.66
C VAL A 164 3.20 -4.50 -15.42
N THR A 165 3.27 -5.32 -16.48
CA THR A 165 4.44 -5.45 -17.34
C THR A 165 4.09 -5.10 -18.78
N VAL A 166 5.10 -4.96 -19.66
CA VAL A 166 4.90 -4.80 -21.11
C VAL A 166 4.21 -6.00 -21.78
N LYS A 167 4.11 -7.13 -21.09
CA LYS A 167 3.41 -8.36 -21.55
C LYS A 167 1.99 -8.50 -20.96
N GLY A 168 1.54 -7.51 -20.18
CA GLY A 168 0.27 -7.55 -19.47
C GLY A 168 0.42 -7.76 -17.98
N ILE A 169 -0.66 -8.12 -17.29
CA ILE A 169 -0.73 -8.28 -15.85
C ILE A 169 -0.25 -9.68 -15.45
N ARG A 170 0.71 -9.75 -14.53
CA ARG A 170 1.17 -11.01 -13.93
C ARG A 170 0.06 -11.64 -13.09
N GLN A 171 -0.38 -12.83 -13.49
CA GLN A 171 -1.53 -13.49 -12.88
C GLN A 171 -1.27 -13.96 -11.43
N SER A 172 -0.02 -14.24 -11.06
CA SER A 172 0.36 -14.61 -9.70
C SER A 172 0.26 -13.48 -8.67
N TRP A 173 -0.03 -12.25 -9.09
CA TRP A 173 -0.22 -11.13 -8.16
C TRP A 173 -1.41 -11.36 -7.22
N TRP A 174 -2.53 -11.80 -7.76
CA TRP A 174 -3.69 -12.04 -6.93
C TRP A 174 -3.49 -13.18 -5.93
N SER A 175 -2.83 -14.28 -6.32
CA SER A 175 -2.48 -15.33 -5.38
C SER A 175 -1.46 -14.88 -4.32
N ASN A 176 -0.57 -13.93 -4.65
CA ASN A 176 0.29 -13.27 -3.66
C ASN A 176 -0.55 -12.53 -2.61
N LEU A 177 -1.54 -11.74 -3.06
CA LEU A 177 -2.45 -11.01 -2.18
C LEU A 177 -3.30 -11.94 -1.31
N GLU A 178 -3.78 -13.08 -1.85
CA GLU A 178 -4.50 -14.11 -1.07
C GLU A 178 -3.66 -14.59 0.11
N VAL A 179 -2.37 -14.91 -0.11
CA VAL A 179 -1.46 -15.36 0.95
C VAL A 179 -1.24 -14.25 1.98
N ILE A 180 -0.88 -13.04 1.55
CA ILE A 180 -0.58 -11.92 2.46
C ILE A 180 -1.81 -11.54 3.28
N ALA A 181 -2.98 -11.39 2.64
CA ALA A 181 -4.21 -11.00 3.33
C ALA A 181 -4.67 -12.06 4.34
N LYS A 182 -4.50 -13.35 4.00
CA LYS A 182 -4.79 -14.47 4.89
C LYS A 182 -3.89 -14.43 6.13
N GLU A 183 -2.57 -14.41 5.95
CA GLU A 183 -1.60 -14.41 7.07
C GLU A 183 -1.75 -13.15 7.94
N ALA A 184 -1.94 -11.96 7.34
CA ALA A 184 -2.20 -10.74 8.08
C ALA A 184 -3.47 -10.82 8.94
N LYS A 185 -4.56 -11.37 8.38
CA LYS A 185 -5.84 -11.56 9.08
C LYS A 185 -5.72 -12.56 10.22
N GLU A 186 -5.05 -13.70 10.01
CA GLU A 186 -4.85 -14.75 11.02
C GLU A 186 -3.97 -14.25 12.17
N ALA A 187 -2.95 -13.46 11.87
CA ALA A 187 -2.07 -12.83 12.86
C ALA A 187 -2.70 -11.59 13.53
N GLY A 188 -3.79 -11.05 13.00
CA GLY A 188 -4.42 -9.82 13.51
C GLY A 188 -3.58 -8.56 13.32
N ILE A 189 -2.73 -8.51 12.29
CA ILE A 189 -1.85 -7.38 11.96
C ILE A 189 -2.22 -6.78 10.60
N PRO A 190 -1.97 -5.48 10.36
CA PRO A 190 -2.16 -4.87 9.04
C PRO A 190 -1.09 -5.32 8.05
N PHE A 191 -1.39 -5.16 6.76
CA PHE A 191 -0.35 -5.25 5.73
C PHE A 191 -0.30 -3.98 4.87
N TRP A 192 0.88 -3.73 4.29
CA TRP A 192 1.17 -2.66 3.34
C TRP A 192 1.60 -3.26 2.01
N ALA A 193 1.24 -2.61 0.91
CA ALA A 193 1.52 -3.08 -0.43
C ALA A 193 2.16 -2.00 -1.30
N PHE A 194 2.98 -2.42 -2.27
CA PHE A 194 3.65 -1.54 -3.21
C PHE A 194 2.88 -1.38 -4.52
N SER A 195 3.01 -0.20 -5.11
CA SER A 195 2.71 0.08 -6.50
C SER A 195 3.94 0.66 -7.20
N LEU A 196 4.09 0.32 -8.48
CA LEU A 196 5.21 0.79 -9.28
C LEU A 196 4.93 2.17 -9.87
N SER A 197 5.84 3.13 -9.63
CA SER A 197 5.83 4.46 -10.23
C SER A 197 7.03 4.75 -11.14
N THR A 198 8.05 3.90 -11.12
CA THR A 198 9.29 4.06 -11.89
C THR A 198 9.43 2.99 -12.94
N ALA A 199 9.53 3.39 -14.20
CA ALA A 199 9.70 2.46 -15.30
C ALA A 199 11.10 1.84 -15.31
N HIS A 200 11.17 0.56 -15.65
CA HIS A 200 12.38 -0.20 -15.96
C HIS A 200 11.97 -1.55 -16.57
N ASN A 201 12.81 -2.15 -17.40
CA ASN A 201 12.46 -3.42 -18.05
C ASN A 201 12.18 -4.54 -17.03
N PRO A 202 11.04 -5.24 -17.06
CA PRO A 202 9.97 -5.23 -18.08
C PRO A 202 8.76 -4.31 -17.74
N TYR A 203 8.91 -3.32 -16.89
CA TYR A 203 7.81 -2.49 -16.38
C TYR A 203 7.67 -1.19 -17.17
N PRO A 204 6.47 -0.91 -17.75
CA PRO A 204 6.23 0.30 -18.55
C PRO A 204 6.14 1.55 -17.67
N VAL A 205 6.19 2.72 -18.33
CA VAL A 205 5.89 3.99 -17.66
C VAL A 205 4.51 3.95 -17.03
N ALA A 206 4.43 4.35 -15.77
CA ALA A 206 3.19 4.34 -15.01
C ALA A 206 2.11 5.21 -15.66
N LYS A 207 0.87 4.71 -15.65
CA LYS A 207 -0.34 5.40 -16.10
C LYS A 207 -1.36 5.42 -14.97
N MET A 208 -2.32 6.33 -15.02
CA MET A 208 -3.33 6.44 -13.98
C MET A 208 -4.12 5.13 -13.78
N GLN A 209 -4.52 4.45 -14.86
CA GLN A 209 -5.24 3.19 -14.77
C GLN A 209 -4.39 2.07 -14.16
N SER A 210 -3.08 2.02 -14.45
CA SER A 210 -2.20 1.02 -13.84
C SER A 210 -1.95 1.28 -12.35
N MET A 211 -1.87 2.54 -11.93
CA MET A 211 -1.80 2.90 -10.51
C MET A 211 -3.10 2.58 -9.77
N ARG A 212 -4.26 2.95 -10.35
CA ARG A 212 -5.56 2.64 -9.78
C ARG A 212 -5.76 1.14 -9.60
N LEU A 213 -5.45 0.35 -10.63
CA LEU A 213 -5.57 -1.11 -10.55
C LEU A 213 -4.80 -1.66 -9.34
N GLN A 214 -3.53 -1.27 -9.19
CA GLN A 214 -2.69 -1.75 -8.11
C GLN A 214 -3.25 -1.32 -6.75
N PHE A 215 -3.38 -0.03 -6.50
CA PHE A 215 -3.81 0.47 -5.20
C PHE A 215 -5.24 0.07 -4.82
N TYR A 216 -6.19 0.10 -5.75
CA TYR A 216 -7.55 -0.29 -5.42
C TYR A 216 -7.69 -1.80 -5.21
N THR A 217 -6.89 -2.62 -5.89
CA THR A 217 -6.83 -4.05 -5.59
C THR A 217 -6.24 -4.29 -4.20
N ASP A 218 -5.10 -3.67 -3.87
CA ASP A 218 -4.48 -3.79 -2.56
C ASP A 218 -5.45 -3.39 -1.43
N LEU A 219 -6.17 -2.27 -1.61
CA LEU A 219 -7.18 -1.79 -0.66
C LEU A 219 -8.40 -2.70 -0.58
N ALA A 220 -8.82 -3.32 -1.70
CA ALA A 220 -9.91 -4.30 -1.70
C ALA A 220 -9.54 -5.55 -0.89
N TYR A 221 -8.27 -5.95 -0.88
CA TYR A 221 -7.73 -7.02 -0.05
C TYR A 221 -7.51 -6.62 1.41
N GLY A 222 -7.62 -5.32 1.75
CA GLY A 222 -7.54 -4.80 3.11
C GLY A 222 -6.22 -4.16 3.50
N ALA A 223 -5.38 -3.77 2.53
CA ALA A 223 -4.15 -3.03 2.80
C ALA A 223 -4.42 -1.77 3.64
N GLN A 224 -3.59 -1.53 4.66
CA GLN A 224 -3.68 -0.39 5.58
C GLN A 224 -2.58 0.66 5.36
N GLY A 225 -1.74 0.47 4.36
CA GLY A 225 -0.73 1.41 3.91
C GLY A 225 -0.30 1.10 2.50
N LEU A 226 0.10 2.10 1.78
CA LEU A 226 0.47 2.04 0.38
C LEU A 226 1.87 2.59 0.17
N GLN A 227 2.58 2.05 -0.79
CA GLN A 227 3.98 2.36 -1.00
C GLN A 227 4.26 2.52 -2.49
N TYR A 228 5.18 3.41 -2.81
CA TYR A 228 5.59 3.63 -4.20
C TYR A 228 7.05 3.24 -4.41
N PHE A 229 7.32 2.35 -5.35
CA PHE A 229 8.64 2.11 -5.90
C PHE A 229 8.73 2.79 -7.27
N THR A 230 9.45 3.93 -7.41
CA THR A 230 10.12 4.77 -6.43
C THR A 230 9.59 6.21 -6.49
N TYR A 231 9.95 7.07 -5.54
CA TYR A 231 9.68 8.51 -5.67
C TYR A 231 10.79 9.22 -6.47
N TRP A 232 12.05 8.95 -6.14
CA TRP A 232 13.21 9.46 -6.85
C TRP A 232 13.75 8.40 -7.79
N CYS A 233 14.21 8.78 -8.98
CA CYS A 233 14.79 7.85 -9.94
C CYS A 233 16.10 7.29 -9.37
N PRO A 234 16.20 5.97 -9.17
CA PRO A 234 17.48 5.38 -8.76
C PRO A 234 18.54 5.60 -9.83
N THR A 235 19.80 5.72 -9.40
CA THR A 235 20.94 5.83 -10.34
C THR A 235 20.96 4.60 -11.25
N PRO A 236 21.14 4.78 -12.57
CA PRO A 236 21.26 3.67 -13.51
C PRO A 236 22.38 2.71 -13.12
N GLY A 237 22.09 1.43 -13.24
CA GLY A 237 23.04 0.37 -12.88
C GLY A 237 22.67 -0.92 -13.61
N ILE A 238 22.28 -1.96 -12.87
CA ILE A 238 21.79 -3.22 -13.44
C ILE A 238 20.44 -3.01 -14.15
N TRP A 239 19.64 -2.04 -13.69
CA TRP A 239 18.33 -1.69 -14.21
C TRP A 239 18.36 -0.35 -14.93
N ASP A 240 17.53 -0.24 -15.98
CA ASP A 240 17.36 0.96 -16.82
C ASP A 240 16.28 1.91 -16.26
N PHE A 241 16.34 2.22 -14.96
CA PHE A 241 15.35 3.07 -14.32
C PHE A 241 15.15 4.40 -15.04
N ASN A 242 13.88 4.75 -15.24
CA ASN A 242 13.50 6.00 -15.90
C ASN A 242 12.06 6.40 -15.52
N ASN A 243 11.65 7.63 -15.84
CA ASN A 243 10.31 8.14 -15.61
C ASN A 243 9.79 7.92 -14.18
N ALA A 244 10.65 8.03 -13.16
CA ALA A 244 10.20 8.16 -11.77
C ALA A 244 9.48 9.52 -11.58
N PRO A 245 8.71 9.71 -10.51
CA PRO A 245 8.13 11.03 -10.16
C PRO A 245 9.16 12.15 -10.16
N ILE A 246 10.32 11.94 -9.56
CA ILE A 246 11.48 12.83 -9.63
C ILE A 246 12.59 12.14 -10.43
N ASN A 247 13.15 12.82 -11.40
CA ASN A 247 14.28 12.28 -12.16
C ASN A 247 15.59 12.31 -11.35
N GLU A 248 16.68 11.75 -11.89
CA GLU A 248 17.99 11.65 -11.24
C GLU A 248 18.56 13.00 -10.83
N MET A 249 18.23 14.08 -11.56
CA MET A 249 18.69 15.44 -11.33
C MET A 249 17.77 16.27 -10.41
N GLY A 250 16.74 15.66 -9.83
CA GLY A 250 15.78 16.34 -8.94
C GLY A 250 14.61 17.03 -9.66
N GLY A 251 14.48 16.87 -10.97
CA GLY A 251 13.39 17.47 -11.74
C GLY A 251 12.12 16.65 -11.70
N LYS A 252 10.95 17.30 -11.56
CA LYS A 252 9.63 16.67 -11.64
C LYS A 252 9.36 16.16 -13.05
N THR A 253 8.89 14.93 -13.16
CA THR A 253 8.43 14.32 -14.42
C THR A 253 6.91 14.38 -14.54
N ALA A 254 6.35 13.92 -15.67
CA ALA A 254 4.90 13.75 -15.81
C ALA A 254 4.32 12.79 -14.76
N VAL A 255 5.08 11.78 -14.33
CA VAL A 255 4.65 10.80 -13.33
C VAL A 255 4.47 11.44 -11.94
N TYR A 256 5.22 12.51 -11.59
CA TYR A 256 5.00 13.26 -10.36
C TYR A 256 3.55 13.76 -10.24
N TYR A 257 3.01 14.29 -11.32
CA TYR A 257 1.64 14.82 -11.33
C TYR A 257 0.58 13.72 -11.31
N LEU A 258 0.86 12.56 -11.92
CA LEU A 258 0.00 11.37 -11.81
C LEU A 258 -0.05 10.86 -10.37
N VAL A 259 1.11 10.73 -9.71
CA VAL A 259 1.21 10.32 -8.32
C VAL A 259 0.48 11.30 -7.39
N LYS A 260 0.68 12.60 -7.59
CA LYS A 260 -0.02 13.66 -6.84
C LYS A 260 -1.55 13.52 -6.94
N GLU A 261 -2.07 13.27 -8.13
CA GLU A 261 -3.51 13.07 -8.34
C GLU A 261 -3.99 11.77 -7.72
N MET A 262 -3.23 10.67 -7.89
CA MET A 262 -3.57 9.38 -7.28
C MET A 262 -3.61 9.48 -5.74
N ASN A 263 -2.62 10.07 -5.12
CA ASN A 263 -2.57 10.27 -3.68
C ASN A 263 -3.74 11.11 -3.16
N LYS A 264 -4.13 12.14 -3.92
CA LYS A 264 -5.32 12.93 -3.61
C LYS A 264 -6.61 12.11 -3.66
N GLU A 265 -6.78 11.23 -4.66
CA GLU A 265 -7.92 10.31 -4.74
C GLU A 265 -7.95 9.34 -3.56
N LEU A 266 -6.79 8.75 -3.21
CA LEU A 266 -6.64 7.81 -2.10
C LEU A 266 -7.01 8.47 -0.77
N GLN A 267 -6.43 9.62 -0.47
CA GLN A 267 -6.70 10.35 0.77
C GLN A 267 -8.16 10.84 0.88
N ALA A 268 -8.78 11.18 -0.24
CA ALA A 268 -10.20 11.56 -0.25
C ALA A 268 -11.12 10.40 0.18
N ARG A 269 -10.69 9.15 -0.02
CA ARG A 269 -11.40 7.91 0.32
C ARG A 269 -10.86 7.21 1.57
N ALA A 270 -9.97 7.84 2.34
CA ALA A 270 -9.35 7.23 3.52
C ALA A 270 -10.38 6.65 4.51
N ASP A 271 -11.51 7.35 4.71
CA ASP A 271 -12.60 6.89 5.60
C ASP A 271 -13.24 5.55 5.17
N VAL A 272 -13.06 5.13 3.93
CA VAL A 272 -13.53 3.82 3.46
C VAL A 272 -12.59 2.72 3.95
N PHE A 273 -11.28 2.96 3.89
CA PHE A 273 -10.26 1.93 3.97
C PHE A 273 -9.56 1.83 5.32
N MET A 274 -9.29 2.98 5.96
CA MET A 274 -8.51 2.97 7.21
C MET A 274 -9.28 2.34 8.35
N GLY A 275 -8.71 1.25 8.92
CA GLY A 275 -9.37 0.44 9.95
C GLY A 275 -10.49 -0.46 9.43
N ALA A 276 -10.72 -0.53 8.11
CA ALA A 276 -11.75 -1.39 7.53
C ALA A 276 -11.43 -2.88 7.70
N LYS A 277 -12.48 -3.67 7.92
CA LYS A 277 -12.43 -5.13 7.94
C LYS A 277 -12.95 -5.67 6.62
N VAL A 278 -12.22 -6.58 6.00
CA VAL A 278 -12.68 -7.35 4.85
C VAL A 278 -13.57 -8.49 5.35
N LEU A 279 -14.88 -8.38 5.09
CA LEU A 279 -15.87 -9.39 5.46
C LEU A 279 -15.97 -10.51 4.42
N MET A 280 -15.85 -10.15 3.15
CA MET A 280 -15.89 -11.06 2.00
C MET A 280 -14.98 -10.48 0.90
N LEU A 281 -14.30 -11.35 0.19
CA LEU A 281 -13.55 -11.04 -1.02
C LEU A 281 -13.70 -12.19 -2.01
N GLY A 282 -13.85 -11.88 -3.29
CA GLY A 282 -13.93 -12.88 -4.33
C GLY A 282 -13.69 -12.29 -5.71
N HIS A 283 -13.41 -13.15 -6.67
CA HIS A 283 -13.15 -12.80 -8.07
C HIS A 283 -14.29 -13.22 -8.97
N THR A 284 -14.62 -12.38 -9.96
CA THR A 284 -15.55 -12.69 -11.07
C THR A 284 -14.78 -12.89 -12.36
N GLY A 285 -15.47 -13.35 -13.40
CA GLY A 285 -14.97 -13.50 -14.77
C GLY A 285 -15.09 -14.93 -15.27
N GLU A 286 -15.16 -15.11 -16.60
CA GLU A 286 -15.16 -16.42 -17.25
C GLU A 286 -13.88 -17.21 -16.95
N THR A 287 -12.76 -16.48 -16.82
CA THR A 287 -11.48 -17.05 -16.41
C THR A 287 -10.98 -16.35 -15.15
N LEU A 288 -10.72 -17.13 -14.12
CA LEU A 288 -10.14 -16.66 -12.88
C LEU A 288 -8.61 -16.75 -12.92
N PRO A 289 -7.89 -15.82 -12.25
CA PRO A 289 -6.47 -16.03 -11.98
C PRO A 289 -6.23 -17.31 -11.19
N PRO A 290 -5.04 -17.90 -11.26
CA PRO A 290 -4.70 -19.07 -10.43
C PRO A 290 -4.79 -18.75 -8.93
N ASP A 291 -5.23 -19.73 -8.15
CA ASP A 291 -5.19 -19.72 -6.68
C ASP A 291 -5.85 -18.50 -6.03
N VAL A 292 -6.95 -18.00 -6.61
CA VAL A 292 -7.79 -16.96 -6.03
C VAL A 292 -9.13 -17.50 -5.58
N THR A 293 -9.75 -16.81 -4.64
CA THR A 293 -11.09 -17.11 -4.16
C THR A 293 -12.14 -16.67 -5.19
N PRO A 294 -12.96 -17.57 -5.78
CA PRO A 294 -14.07 -17.17 -6.64
C PRO A 294 -15.15 -16.46 -5.83
N LEU A 295 -15.87 -15.52 -6.44
CA LEU A 295 -17.05 -14.90 -5.82
C LEU A 295 -18.21 -15.91 -5.85
N THR A 296 -18.57 -16.47 -4.69
CA THR A 296 -19.66 -17.44 -4.53
C THR A 296 -20.91 -16.86 -3.86
N ASP A 297 -20.70 -15.90 -2.95
CA ASP A 297 -21.75 -15.33 -2.13
C ASP A 297 -21.74 -13.81 -2.21
N LEU A 298 -22.89 -13.20 -1.97
CA LEU A 298 -23.06 -11.74 -1.88
C LEU A 298 -23.59 -11.37 -0.49
N PRO A 299 -23.23 -10.18 0.04
CA PRO A 299 -23.90 -9.69 1.25
C PRO A 299 -25.39 -9.55 1.02
N SER A 300 -26.21 -9.83 2.03
CA SER A 300 -27.69 -9.83 1.94
C SER A 300 -28.27 -8.51 1.43
N GLN A 301 -27.52 -7.43 1.52
CA GLN A 301 -27.87 -6.11 1.02
C GLN A 301 -27.72 -5.96 -0.51
N VAL A 302 -27.00 -6.89 -1.14
CA VAL A 302 -26.76 -6.90 -2.60
C VAL A 302 -27.61 -8.02 -3.20
N SER A 303 -28.56 -7.67 -4.05
CA SER A 303 -29.46 -8.63 -4.70
C SER A 303 -28.96 -9.16 -6.04
N VAL A 304 -28.12 -8.35 -6.74
CA VAL A 304 -27.53 -8.69 -8.05
C VAL A 304 -26.12 -8.11 -8.10
N LEU A 305 -25.19 -8.88 -8.63
CA LEU A 305 -23.89 -8.42 -9.09
C LEU A 305 -23.50 -9.29 -10.29
N ASP A 306 -23.53 -8.71 -11.49
CA ASP A 306 -23.18 -9.40 -12.74
C ASP A 306 -22.24 -8.56 -13.55
N THR A 307 -21.00 -9.01 -13.71
CA THR A 307 -19.94 -8.37 -14.51
C THR A 307 -19.98 -8.77 -15.98
N LYS A 308 -21.01 -9.48 -16.43
CA LYS A 308 -21.18 -10.00 -17.80
C LYS A 308 -19.98 -10.83 -18.27
N GLY A 309 -19.47 -11.68 -17.38
CA GLY A 309 -18.30 -12.53 -17.63
C GLY A 309 -16.95 -11.80 -17.57
N LYS A 310 -16.93 -10.48 -17.31
CA LYS A 310 -15.69 -9.71 -17.17
C LYS A 310 -15.06 -9.92 -15.78
N GLY A 311 -13.72 -9.82 -15.73
CA GLY A 311 -12.95 -10.01 -14.52
C GLY A 311 -12.99 -8.80 -13.57
N ALA A 312 -13.40 -9.02 -12.33
CA ALA A 312 -13.31 -8.03 -11.27
C ALA A 312 -12.91 -8.66 -9.94
N VAL A 313 -12.34 -7.85 -9.04
CA VAL A 313 -12.22 -8.15 -7.61
C VAL A 313 -13.40 -7.50 -6.91
N VAL A 314 -14.12 -8.28 -6.12
CA VAL A 314 -15.28 -7.81 -5.35
C VAL A 314 -14.98 -7.98 -3.87
N SER A 315 -15.06 -6.88 -3.13
CA SER A 315 -14.81 -6.88 -1.68
C SER A 315 -15.99 -6.26 -0.93
N HIS A 316 -16.39 -6.92 0.15
CA HIS A 316 -17.33 -6.40 1.14
C HIS A 316 -16.53 -5.93 2.36
N LEU A 317 -16.52 -4.62 2.58
CA LEU A 317 -15.77 -3.98 3.65
C LEU A 317 -16.73 -3.48 4.74
N GLU A 318 -16.25 -3.47 5.98
CA GLU A 318 -16.93 -2.83 7.11
C GLU A 318 -15.99 -1.83 7.77
N ASN A 319 -16.45 -0.58 7.95
CA ASN A 319 -15.73 0.44 8.68
C ASN A 319 -16.70 1.31 9.51
N GLY A 320 -16.58 1.25 10.83
CA GLY A 320 -17.44 1.95 11.76
C GLY A 320 -18.93 1.58 11.59
N GLU A 321 -19.78 2.58 11.33
CA GLU A 321 -21.23 2.38 11.10
C GLU A 321 -21.60 2.03 9.64
N TRP A 322 -20.59 1.90 8.76
CA TRP A 322 -20.78 1.72 7.33
C TRP A 322 -20.29 0.36 6.86
N GLN A 323 -21.01 -0.17 5.88
CA GLN A 323 -20.54 -1.27 5.04
C GLN A 323 -20.41 -0.79 3.60
N TYR A 324 -19.50 -1.42 2.87
CA TYR A 324 -19.14 -1.02 1.50
C TYR A 324 -19.05 -2.25 0.60
N LEU A 325 -19.60 -2.12 -0.61
CA LEU A 325 -19.27 -2.99 -1.73
C LEU A 325 -18.26 -2.28 -2.60
N MET A 326 -17.09 -2.86 -2.79
CA MET A 326 -16.05 -2.37 -3.68
C MET A 326 -15.85 -3.37 -4.82
N ILE A 327 -15.84 -2.86 -6.04
CA ILE A 327 -15.65 -3.66 -7.25
C ILE A 327 -14.50 -3.03 -8.02
N VAL A 328 -13.41 -3.76 -8.24
CA VAL A 328 -12.22 -3.31 -8.98
C VAL A 328 -12.18 -4.02 -10.32
N ASN A 329 -12.16 -3.27 -11.41
CA ASN A 329 -11.96 -3.83 -12.74
C ASN A 329 -10.54 -4.36 -12.90
N ARG A 330 -10.39 -5.68 -13.17
CA ARG A 330 -9.09 -6.35 -13.34
C ARG A 330 -8.43 -6.10 -14.70
N SER A 331 -9.09 -5.42 -15.63
CA SER A 331 -8.54 -5.14 -16.96
C SER A 331 -7.96 -3.73 -17.04
N LEU A 332 -6.84 -3.58 -17.76
CA LEU A 332 -6.28 -2.29 -18.16
C LEU A 332 -6.71 -1.86 -19.57
N ASP A 333 -7.43 -2.73 -20.28
CA ASP A 333 -7.76 -2.54 -21.71
C ASP A 333 -9.26 -2.45 -21.96
N GLU A 334 -10.10 -2.92 -21.02
CA GLU A 334 -11.55 -2.99 -21.19
C GLU A 334 -12.29 -2.48 -19.95
N LYS A 335 -13.38 -1.77 -20.17
CA LYS A 335 -14.34 -1.39 -19.14
C LYS A 335 -15.21 -2.57 -18.72
N VAL A 336 -15.71 -2.51 -17.50
CA VAL A 336 -16.70 -3.46 -16.97
C VAL A 336 -18.03 -2.76 -16.79
N ASP A 337 -19.05 -3.17 -17.53
CA ASP A 337 -20.44 -2.78 -17.29
C ASP A 337 -21.04 -3.78 -16.30
N CYS A 338 -21.07 -3.40 -15.03
CA CYS A 338 -21.55 -4.23 -13.95
C CYS A 338 -23.02 -3.93 -13.64
N GLU A 339 -23.89 -4.93 -13.76
CA GLU A 339 -25.27 -4.84 -13.29
C GLU A 339 -25.29 -5.08 -11.79
N ILE A 340 -25.79 -4.10 -11.01
CA ILE A 340 -25.81 -4.18 -9.56
C ILE A 340 -27.21 -3.85 -9.04
N GLY A 341 -27.72 -4.70 -8.14
CA GLY A 341 -28.95 -4.49 -7.41
C GLY A 341 -28.74 -4.48 -5.91
N PHE A 342 -29.42 -3.61 -5.19
CA PHE A 342 -29.37 -3.49 -3.73
C PHE A 342 -30.75 -3.62 -3.10
N ASN A 343 -30.82 -4.31 -1.96
CA ASN A 343 -32.02 -4.45 -1.14
C ASN A 343 -32.17 -3.32 -0.11
N VAL A 344 -31.22 -2.39 -0.06
CA VAL A 344 -31.17 -1.26 0.89
C VAL A 344 -30.82 0.03 0.15
N PRO A 345 -31.14 1.20 0.71
CA PRO A 345 -30.68 2.47 0.17
C PRO A 345 -29.17 2.59 0.22
N VAL A 346 -28.56 2.90 -0.92
CA VAL A 346 -27.10 3.00 -1.08
C VAL A 346 -26.67 4.35 -1.60
N LYS A 347 -25.39 4.66 -1.40
CA LYS A 347 -24.72 5.80 -2.00
C LYS A 347 -23.42 5.33 -2.64
N GLN A 348 -23.10 5.86 -3.80
CA GLN A 348 -21.78 5.67 -4.43
C GLN A 348 -20.77 6.68 -3.89
N ILE A 349 -19.55 6.22 -3.64
CA ILE A 349 -18.43 7.06 -3.21
C ILE A 349 -17.60 7.44 -4.44
N GLY A 350 -17.62 8.72 -4.80
CA GLY A 350 -16.82 9.25 -5.90
C GLY A 350 -15.32 9.30 -5.57
N ARG A 351 -14.47 9.54 -6.58
CA ARG A 351 -13.00 9.69 -6.40
C ARG A 351 -12.61 10.82 -5.44
N ASN A 352 -13.48 11.80 -5.28
CA ASN A 352 -13.31 12.91 -4.32
C ASN A 352 -13.82 12.58 -2.91
N GLY A 353 -14.14 11.32 -2.61
CA GLY A 353 -14.68 10.86 -1.33
C GLY A 353 -16.13 11.24 -1.05
N LYS A 354 -16.78 12.00 -1.93
CA LYS A 354 -18.17 12.44 -1.72
C LYS A 354 -19.15 11.31 -2.06
N ALA A 355 -20.16 11.16 -1.21
CA ALA A 355 -21.22 10.19 -1.38
C ALA A 355 -22.40 10.79 -2.15
N SER A 356 -22.83 10.15 -3.24
CA SER A 356 -23.99 10.50 -4.04
C SER A 356 -25.06 9.39 -3.99
N LYS A 357 -26.33 9.76 -4.01
CA LYS A 357 -27.42 8.78 -4.13
C LYS A 357 -27.37 8.12 -5.50
N VAL A 358 -27.66 6.84 -5.54
CA VAL A 358 -27.78 6.05 -6.77
C VAL A 358 -29.07 5.22 -6.73
N SER A 359 -29.49 4.71 -7.90
CA SER A 359 -30.61 3.77 -7.98
C SER A 359 -30.31 2.49 -7.20
N ALA A 360 -31.34 1.87 -6.66
CA ALA A 360 -31.21 0.56 -6.03
C ALA A 360 -30.85 -0.55 -7.02
N GLN A 361 -31.09 -0.34 -8.32
CA GLN A 361 -30.71 -1.23 -9.40
C GLN A 361 -30.26 -0.41 -10.62
N GLY A 362 -29.17 -0.86 -11.28
CA GLY A 362 -28.65 -0.20 -12.47
C GLY A 362 -27.37 -0.85 -12.99
N THR A 363 -26.96 -0.40 -14.16
CA THR A 363 -25.65 -0.75 -14.75
C THR A 363 -24.65 0.35 -14.44
N TYR A 364 -23.49 -0.04 -13.92
CA TYR A 364 -22.41 0.85 -13.53
C TYR A 364 -21.17 0.50 -14.36
N THR A 365 -20.72 1.45 -15.18
CA THR A 365 -19.48 1.29 -15.94
C THR A 365 -18.29 1.58 -15.04
N ILE A 366 -17.38 0.62 -14.95
CA ILE A 366 -16.11 0.74 -14.22
C ILE A 366 -15.00 0.81 -15.26
N GLU A 367 -14.30 1.95 -15.29
CA GLU A 367 -13.22 2.21 -16.23
C GLU A 367 -12.06 1.20 -16.04
N GLU A 368 -11.13 1.17 -16.99
CA GLU A 368 -9.96 0.28 -16.98
C GLU A 368 -9.12 0.52 -15.70
N GLY A 369 -8.88 -0.55 -14.93
CA GLY A 369 -8.12 -0.53 -13.68
C GLY A 369 -8.76 0.26 -12.54
N ASP A 370 -9.94 0.85 -12.73
CA ASP A 370 -10.62 1.65 -11.71
C ASP A 370 -11.55 0.81 -10.83
N CYS A 371 -12.21 1.45 -9.88
CA CYS A 371 -13.17 0.81 -8.97
C CYS A 371 -14.47 1.59 -8.83
N ALA A 372 -15.55 0.87 -8.53
CA ALA A 372 -16.79 1.41 -8.00
C ALA A 372 -16.92 1.06 -6.51
N ILE A 373 -17.35 2.02 -5.69
CA ILE A 373 -17.54 1.84 -4.25
C ILE A 373 -18.94 2.30 -3.88
N PHE A 374 -19.72 1.40 -3.27
CA PHE A 374 -21.08 1.68 -2.77
C PHE A 374 -21.09 1.51 -1.26
N ARG A 375 -21.86 2.34 -0.55
CA ARG A 375 -22.00 2.22 0.88
C ARG A 375 -23.43 2.24 1.37
N TRP A 376 -23.69 1.56 2.47
CA TRP A 376 -24.94 1.58 3.24
C TRP A 376 -24.67 1.55 4.74
N LYS A 377 -25.67 1.87 5.54
CA LYS A 377 -25.56 1.74 6.99
C LYS A 377 -25.68 0.27 7.41
N LYS A 378 -24.90 -0.08 8.41
CA LYS A 378 -24.90 -1.35 9.10
C LYS A 378 -26.24 -1.65 9.80
#